data_4e0038066e86e8e094738b6620fea3a0
#
_entry.id   4e0038066e86e8e094738b6620fea3a0
#
_cell.length_a   1.000
_cell.length_b   1.000
_cell.length_c   1.000
_cell.angle_alpha   90.00
_cell.angle_beta   90.00
_cell.angle_gamma   90.00
#
_symmetry.space_group_name_H-M   'P 1'
#
loop_
_entity.id
_entity.type
_entity.pdbx_description
1 polymer ?
#
loop_
_entity_poly.entity_id
_entity_poly.type
_entity_poly.pdbx_seq_one_letter_code
_entity_poly.pdbx_strand_id
1 'polypeptide(L)'
;MLNSVADQQDERLRRPGGLRTVWLGDTKVSFVPDGAIQGRPSAWLPDTTDEFWAAHPEYLDASGHLVASLGGLLVEHGERALLIDAGFGPHHLPADPNTPNGTMQGGALLDNLAELGRGPEQIEAVAFSHLHPDHIGWATRPAPDGDRPTFTEADYLVAEPEWDQRAQLEAAGTAKEVLDVLAPHVRTVTGEQEIFPGVQVRITAGHTAGHAEFIITGGGTRLIAFGDSMHSPIQVDHPEWSCVYDHDPARSADHRRRLVAELEEPYTIGFGIHFADAVFGQVRHDGHGPAWRPLAAQDAGEHSRRMPPARIVGGPSPHVREAR
;
A
#
# COMPACT_ATOMS: atom_id res chain seq x y z
N MET A 1 30.92 10.06 -11.94
CA MET A 1 30.47 10.96 -10.87
C MET A 1 29.46 10.15 -10.05
N LEU A 2 29.67 10.02 -8.73
CA LEU A 2 28.70 9.38 -7.85
C LEU A 2 27.52 10.35 -7.73
N ASN A 3 26.34 9.97 -8.20
CA ASN A 3 25.12 10.74 -7.96
C ASN A 3 24.94 10.90 -6.44
N SER A 4 24.48 12.06 -6.00
CA SER A 4 24.18 12.29 -4.58
C SER A 4 23.05 11.36 -4.12
N VAL A 5 22.92 11.12 -2.82
CA VAL A 5 21.80 10.31 -2.26
C VAL A 5 20.45 10.96 -2.63
N ALA A 6 20.40 12.28 -2.70
CA ALA A 6 19.20 13.01 -3.14
C ALA A 6 18.87 12.71 -4.61
N ASP A 7 19.85 12.78 -5.53
CA ASP A 7 19.63 12.48 -6.95
C ASP A 7 19.08 11.04 -7.15
N GLN A 8 19.55 10.08 -6.34
CA GLN A 8 19.06 8.69 -6.41
C GLN A 8 17.64 8.53 -5.86
N GLN A 9 17.25 9.34 -4.88
CA GLN A 9 15.87 9.35 -4.35
C GLN A 9 14.92 9.94 -5.39
N ASP A 10 15.28 11.03 -6.03
CA ASP A 10 14.48 11.70 -7.06
C ASP A 10 14.25 10.79 -8.28
N GLU A 11 15.24 10.02 -8.71
CA GLU A 11 15.07 9.03 -9.78
C GLU A 11 14.05 7.93 -9.44
N ARG A 12 13.92 7.58 -8.16
CA ARG A 12 12.95 6.56 -7.71
C ARG A 12 11.51 7.04 -7.81
N LEU A 13 11.24 8.34 -7.70
CA LEU A 13 9.92 8.90 -7.83
C LEU A 13 9.37 8.91 -9.27
N ARG A 14 10.25 8.69 -10.26
CA ARG A 14 9.96 8.80 -11.70
C ARG A 14 9.75 7.46 -12.40
N ARG A 15 9.81 6.36 -11.68
CA ARG A 15 9.72 5.01 -12.24
C ARG A 15 8.89 4.09 -11.36
N PRO A 16 8.29 3.01 -11.91
CA PRO A 16 7.61 2.00 -11.13
C PRO A 16 8.56 1.28 -10.17
N GLY A 17 8.02 0.82 -9.04
CA GLY A 17 8.73 0.01 -8.07
C GLY A 17 9.02 -1.40 -8.59
N GLY A 18 10.22 -1.92 -8.26
CA GLY A 18 10.56 -3.33 -8.39
C GLY A 18 10.21 -4.13 -7.13
N LEU A 19 10.47 -5.43 -7.16
CA LEU A 19 10.39 -6.31 -5.99
C LEU A 19 11.20 -5.73 -4.82
N ARG A 20 10.58 -5.62 -3.65
CA ARG A 20 11.22 -5.12 -2.44
C ARG A 20 10.69 -5.85 -1.22
N THR A 21 11.56 -6.20 -0.30
CA THR A 21 11.22 -6.95 0.91
C THR A 21 11.73 -6.23 2.14
N VAL A 22 10.89 -6.19 3.19
CA VAL A 22 11.25 -5.80 4.54
C VAL A 22 10.92 -6.94 5.51
N TRP A 23 11.61 -6.98 6.66
CA TRP A 23 11.37 -7.97 7.69
C TRP A 23 10.91 -7.32 8.99
N LEU A 24 9.85 -7.82 9.57
CA LEU A 24 9.31 -7.43 10.86
C LEU A 24 9.42 -8.63 11.81
N GLY A 25 10.57 -8.78 12.46
CA GLY A 25 10.86 -10.02 13.19
C GLY A 25 10.88 -11.23 12.26
N ASP A 26 9.98 -12.20 12.50
CA ASP A 26 9.83 -13.42 11.69
C ASP A 26 8.83 -13.27 10.53
N THR A 27 8.22 -12.09 10.39
CA THR A 27 7.27 -11.79 9.30
C THR A 27 8.01 -11.14 8.14
N LYS A 28 7.94 -11.76 6.96
CA LYS A 28 8.48 -11.22 5.72
C LYS A 28 7.38 -10.48 4.98
N VAL A 29 7.64 -9.24 4.57
CA VAL A 29 6.69 -8.38 3.87
C VAL A 29 7.32 -7.92 2.56
N SER A 30 6.72 -8.28 1.43
CA SER A 30 7.26 -8.02 0.10
C SER A 30 6.27 -7.26 -0.77
N PHE A 31 6.68 -6.13 -1.34
CA PHE A 31 5.96 -5.54 -2.46
C PHE A 31 6.13 -6.41 -3.69
N VAL A 32 5.02 -6.80 -4.29
CA VAL A 32 4.94 -7.62 -5.51
C VAL A 32 4.38 -6.74 -6.63
N PRO A 33 5.22 -6.17 -7.48
CA PRO A 33 4.75 -5.29 -8.54
C PRO A 33 3.93 -6.05 -9.58
N ASP A 34 2.89 -5.39 -10.08
CA ASP A 34 2.08 -5.84 -11.22
C ASP A 34 2.31 -4.98 -12.45
N GLY A 35 2.54 -3.69 -12.24
CA GLY A 35 2.73 -2.72 -13.31
C GLY A 35 2.76 -1.29 -12.79
N ALA A 36 2.22 -0.38 -13.61
CA ALA A 36 2.19 1.04 -13.28
C ALA A 36 1.04 1.78 -13.98
N ILE A 37 0.69 2.92 -13.40
CA ILE A 37 -0.20 3.93 -13.98
C ILE A 37 0.52 5.27 -14.00
N GLN A 38 0.36 6.01 -15.10
CA GLN A 38 0.74 7.40 -15.24
C GLN A 38 -0.44 8.30 -14.88
N GLY A 39 -0.25 9.26 -13.98
CA GLY A 39 -1.24 10.27 -13.64
C GLY A 39 -0.89 11.62 -14.21
N ARG A 40 -1.84 12.32 -14.83
CA ARG A 40 -1.66 13.73 -15.18
C ARG A 40 -1.69 14.55 -13.90
N PRO A 41 -0.62 15.28 -13.55
CA PRO A 41 -0.42 15.80 -12.20
C PRO A 41 -1.60 16.62 -11.65
N SER A 42 -1.97 17.71 -12.33
CA SER A 42 -3.07 18.59 -11.89
C SER A 42 -4.48 17.96 -12.11
N ALA A 43 -4.57 16.85 -12.86
CA ALA A 43 -5.82 16.09 -12.99
C ALA A 43 -5.98 15.05 -11.87
N TRP A 44 -4.88 14.47 -11.40
CA TRP A 44 -4.89 13.56 -10.26
C TRP A 44 -5.04 14.29 -8.93
N LEU A 45 -4.31 15.41 -8.77
CA LEU A 45 -4.30 16.25 -7.58
C LEU A 45 -4.82 17.66 -7.95
N PRO A 46 -6.14 17.84 -8.05
CA PRO A 46 -6.75 19.05 -8.60
C PRO A 46 -6.52 20.32 -7.77
N ASP A 47 -6.05 20.18 -6.53
CA ASP A 47 -5.64 21.31 -5.68
C ASP A 47 -4.25 21.88 -6.06
N THR A 48 -3.57 21.27 -7.05
CA THR A 48 -2.24 21.69 -7.52
C THR A 48 -2.29 22.50 -8.81
N THR A 49 -1.20 23.19 -9.13
CA THR A 49 -1.08 23.98 -10.37
C THR A 49 0.06 23.50 -11.25
N ASP A 50 0.01 23.86 -12.52
CA ASP A 50 1.09 23.52 -13.46
C ASP A 50 2.42 24.20 -13.08
N GLU A 51 2.36 25.41 -12.45
CA GLU A 51 3.54 26.10 -11.93
C GLU A 51 4.17 25.32 -10.77
N PHE A 52 3.35 24.72 -9.90
CA PHE A 52 3.85 23.87 -8.84
C PHE A 52 4.62 22.68 -9.42
N TRP A 53 4.06 21.98 -10.40
CA TRP A 53 4.71 20.82 -11.02
C TRP A 53 5.95 21.18 -11.83
N ALA A 54 5.97 22.35 -12.44
CA ALA A 54 7.16 22.87 -13.11
C ALA A 54 8.32 23.14 -12.13
N ALA A 55 8.01 23.44 -10.87
CA ALA A 55 8.99 23.63 -9.80
C ALA A 55 9.40 22.30 -9.12
N HIS A 56 8.64 21.21 -9.32
CA HIS A 56 8.85 19.89 -8.71
C HIS A 56 9.01 18.76 -9.75
N PRO A 57 9.96 18.90 -10.72
CA PRO A 57 10.16 17.91 -11.77
C PRO A 57 10.65 16.54 -11.27
N GLU A 58 11.11 16.46 -10.01
CA GLU A 58 11.55 15.21 -9.36
C GLU A 58 10.43 14.18 -9.20
N TYR A 59 9.17 14.59 -9.23
CA TYR A 59 8.00 13.71 -9.17
C TYR A 59 7.52 13.24 -10.54
N LEU A 60 8.02 13.83 -11.62
CA LEU A 60 7.50 13.60 -12.96
C LEU A 60 8.42 12.73 -13.80
N ASP A 61 7.84 11.77 -14.52
CA ASP A 61 8.57 10.99 -15.52
C ASP A 61 8.96 11.83 -16.74
N ALA A 62 9.66 11.22 -17.70
CA ALA A 62 10.12 11.91 -18.91
C ALA A 62 8.97 12.44 -19.79
N SER A 63 7.73 11.98 -19.59
CA SER A 63 6.53 12.43 -20.28
C SER A 63 5.71 13.47 -19.49
N GLY A 64 6.21 13.88 -18.31
CA GLY A 64 5.57 14.88 -17.45
C GLY A 64 4.41 14.33 -16.61
N HIS A 65 4.37 13.02 -16.35
CA HIS A 65 3.35 12.38 -15.53
C HIS A 65 3.90 11.97 -14.17
N LEU A 66 3.02 11.95 -13.16
CA LEU A 66 3.24 11.20 -11.93
C LEU A 66 3.28 9.72 -12.27
N VAL A 67 4.13 8.97 -11.59
CA VAL A 67 4.19 7.51 -11.71
C VAL A 67 3.65 6.89 -10.44
N ALA A 68 2.64 6.03 -10.57
CA ALA A 68 2.17 5.19 -9.47
C ALA A 68 2.44 3.71 -9.81
N SER A 69 3.01 2.99 -8.87
CA SER A 69 3.16 1.53 -8.98
C SER A 69 1.82 0.84 -8.76
N LEU A 70 1.62 -0.29 -9.40
CA LEU A 70 0.50 -1.21 -9.20
C LEU A 70 1.04 -2.55 -8.73
N GLY A 71 0.29 -3.25 -7.88
CA GLY A 71 0.74 -4.57 -7.40
C GLY A 71 -0.03 -5.07 -6.19
N GLY A 72 0.67 -5.78 -5.31
CA GLY A 72 0.17 -6.26 -4.03
C GLY A 72 1.27 -6.31 -2.99
N LEU A 73 0.89 -6.49 -1.75
CA LEU A 73 1.81 -6.67 -0.62
C LEU A 73 1.68 -8.10 -0.09
N LEU A 74 2.70 -8.92 -0.33
CA LEU A 74 2.77 -10.29 0.19
C LEU A 74 3.28 -10.27 1.63
N VAL A 75 2.51 -10.83 2.55
CA VAL A 75 2.86 -11.00 3.97
C VAL A 75 3.03 -12.49 4.24
N GLU A 76 4.21 -12.89 4.66
CA GLU A 76 4.57 -14.29 4.94
C GLU A 76 4.95 -14.46 6.42
N HIS A 77 4.34 -15.47 7.06
CA HIS A 77 4.67 -15.88 8.42
C HIS A 77 4.79 -17.41 8.50
N GLY A 78 6.02 -17.92 8.58
CA GLY A 78 6.29 -19.35 8.37
C GLY A 78 5.91 -19.77 6.96
N GLU A 79 5.10 -20.82 6.85
CA GLU A 79 4.60 -21.34 5.56
C GLU A 79 3.34 -20.61 5.06
N ARG A 80 2.72 -19.80 5.89
CA ARG A 80 1.48 -19.09 5.59
C ARG A 80 1.74 -17.83 4.77
N ALA A 81 0.81 -17.48 3.89
CA ALA A 81 0.90 -16.31 3.02
C ALA A 81 -0.45 -15.61 2.86
N LEU A 82 -0.44 -14.29 3.10
CA LEU A 82 -1.54 -13.36 2.83
C LEU A 82 -1.08 -12.40 1.72
N LEU A 83 -1.93 -12.14 0.74
CA LEU A 83 -1.72 -11.07 -0.22
C LEU A 83 -2.67 -9.91 0.09
N ILE A 84 -2.15 -8.69 0.19
CA ILE A 84 -2.94 -7.45 0.32
C ILE A 84 -2.93 -6.77 -1.04
N ASP A 85 -4.10 -6.64 -1.65
CA ASP A 85 -4.36 -6.23 -3.02
C ASP A 85 -3.76 -7.16 -4.09
N ALA A 86 -4.38 -7.19 -5.26
CA ALA A 86 -4.09 -8.14 -6.33
C ALA A 86 -3.83 -7.45 -7.68
N GLY A 87 -3.30 -6.24 -7.66
CA GLY A 87 -2.89 -5.51 -8.84
C GLY A 87 -4.01 -5.22 -9.85
N PHE A 88 -3.62 -4.81 -11.04
CA PHE A 88 -4.51 -4.47 -12.15
C PHE A 88 -4.84 -5.66 -13.05
N GLY A 89 -4.01 -6.70 -13.02
CA GLY A 89 -4.14 -7.83 -13.91
C GLY A 89 -3.52 -7.59 -15.30
N PRO A 90 -3.64 -8.54 -16.22
CA PRO A 90 -2.97 -8.50 -17.53
C PRO A 90 -3.68 -7.55 -18.49
N HIS A 91 -3.73 -6.29 -18.14
CA HIS A 91 -4.37 -5.23 -18.91
C HIS A 91 -3.37 -4.18 -19.35
N HIS A 92 -3.69 -3.57 -20.50
CA HIS A 92 -3.03 -2.38 -21.00
C HIS A 92 -4.08 -1.38 -21.49
N LEU A 93 -4.13 -0.23 -20.84
CA LEU A 93 -4.96 0.90 -21.23
C LEU A 93 -4.05 2.01 -21.77
N PRO A 94 -4.16 2.40 -23.04
CA PRO A 94 -3.42 3.53 -23.57
C PRO A 94 -3.91 4.84 -22.95
N ALA A 95 -3.06 5.87 -23.00
CA ALA A 95 -3.44 7.19 -22.54
C ALA A 95 -4.68 7.71 -23.28
N ASP A 96 -5.68 8.18 -22.52
CA ASP A 96 -6.87 8.83 -23.03
C ASP A 96 -6.90 10.30 -22.55
N PRO A 97 -6.94 11.30 -23.44
CA PRO A 97 -6.97 12.70 -23.05
C PRO A 97 -8.23 13.10 -22.24
N ASN A 98 -9.29 12.28 -22.28
CA ASN A 98 -10.54 12.54 -21.56
C ASN A 98 -10.53 11.98 -20.12
N THR A 99 -9.47 11.27 -19.70
CA THR A 99 -9.32 10.73 -18.34
C THR A 99 -8.18 11.43 -17.62
N PRO A 100 -8.10 11.40 -16.28
CA PRO A 100 -6.96 11.93 -15.54
C PRO A 100 -5.68 11.08 -15.70
N ASN A 101 -5.78 9.91 -16.35
CA ASN A 101 -4.69 8.97 -16.50
C ASN A 101 -3.93 9.13 -17.83
N GLY A 102 -2.64 8.84 -17.79
CA GLY A 102 -1.85 8.48 -18.96
C GLY A 102 -2.01 6.97 -19.26
N THR A 103 -0.91 6.31 -19.60
CA THR A 103 -0.91 4.85 -19.80
C THR A 103 -1.05 4.12 -18.47
N MET A 104 -1.82 3.02 -18.47
CA MET A 104 -1.95 2.10 -17.34
C MET A 104 -1.69 0.68 -17.82
N GLN A 105 -0.81 -0.03 -17.15
CA GLN A 105 -0.42 -1.39 -17.53
C GLN A 105 -0.17 -2.25 -16.30
N GLY A 106 -0.64 -3.49 -16.33
CA GLY A 106 -0.36 -4.55 -15.35
C GLY A 106 0.02 -5.86 -16.04
N GLY A 107 0.09 -6.94 -15.27
CA GLY A 107 0.30 -8.29 -15.76
C GLY A 107 1.49 -9.03 -15.16
N ALA A 108 2.31 -8.39 -14.33
CA ALA A 108 3.54 -8.98 -13.81
C ALA A 108 3.41 -9.63 -12.42
N LEU A 109 2.27 -9.50 -11.73
CA LEU A 109 2.11 -9.94 -10.33
C LEU A 109 2.44 -11.42 -10.15
N LEU A 110 1.93 -12.29 -11.02
CA LEU A 110 2.12 -13.74 -10.86
C LEU A 110 3.57 -14.17 -11.10
N ASP A 111 4.25 -13.57 -12.07
CA ASP A 111 5.67 -13.80 -12.33
C ASP A 111 6.52 -13.35 -11.14
N ASN A 112 6.19 -12.19 -10.56
CA ASN A 112 6.88 -11.65 -9.39
C ASN A 112 6.57 -12.44 -8.10
N LEU A 113 5.38 -13.01 -7.94
CA LEU A 113 5.09 -13.98 -6.87
C LEU A 113 5.96 -15.23 -7.04
N ALA A 114 6.06 -15.77 -8.26
CA ALA A 114 6.91 -16.93 -8.55
C ALA A 114 8.40 -16.64 -8.28
N GLU A 115 8.90 -15.43 -8.55
CA GLU A 115 10.26 -15.01 -8.20
C GLU A 115 10.50 -15.03 -6.69
N LEU A 116 9.46 -14.73 -5.89
CA LEU A 116 9.51 -14.84 -4.42
C LEU A 116 9.33 -16.30 -3.92
N GLY A 117 9.14 -17.26 -4.82
CA GLY A 117 8.94 -18.66 -4.52
C GLY A 117 7.51 -19.01 -4.09
N ARG A 118 6.51 -18.21 -4.47
CA ARG A 118 5.09 -18.44 -4.17
C ARG A 118 4.26 -18.57 -5.45
N GLY A 119 3.44 -19.62 -5.50
CA GLY A 119 2.36 -19.70 -6.47
C GLY A 119 1.06 -19.13 -5.92
N PRO A 120 0.12 -18.73 -6.79
CA PRO A 120 -1.17 -18.18 -6.35
C PRO A 120 -2.00 -19.19 -5.51
N GLU A 121 -1.80 -20.49 -5.70
CA GLU A 121 -2.43 -21.55 -4.91
C GLU A 121 -1.90 -21.66 -3.47
N GLN A 122 -0.79 -20.98 -3.15
CA GLN A 122 -0.20 -20.93 -1.82
C GLN A 122 -0.64 -19.68 -1.02
N ILE A 123 -1.48 -18.83 -1.61
CA ILE A 123 -2.07 -17.68 -0.96
C ILE A 123 -3.35 -18.13 -0.25
N GLU A 124 -3.38 -18.07 1.08
CA GLU A 124 -4.53 -18.53 1.88
C GLU A 124 -5.65 -17.49 1.98
N ALA A 125 -5.30 -16.21 1.80
CA ALA A 125 -6.27 -15.12 1.72
C ALA A 125 -5.73 -13.97 0.87
N VAL A 126 -6.65 -13.28 0.17
CA VAL A 126 -6.39 -11.99 -0.47
C VAL A 126 -7.24 -10.95 0.26
N ALA A 127 -6.60 -10.00 0.93
CA ALA A 127 -7.28 -8.88 1.59
C ALA A 127 -7.22 -7.65 0.71
N PHE A 128 -8.34 -6.96 0.54
CA PHE A 128 -8.40 -5.77 -0.30
C PHE A 128 -8.46 -4.51 0.56
N SER A 129 -7.60 -3.55 0.22
CA SER A 129 -7.71 -2.19 0.78
C SER A 129 -9.04 -1.55 0.39
N HIS A 130 -9.45 -1.75 -0.84
CA HIS A 130 -10.73 -1.37 -1.43
C HIS A 130 -10.93 -2.09 -2.78
N LEU A 131 -12.03 -1.83 -3.47
CA LEU A 131 -12.40 -2.61 -4.65
C LEU A 131 -12.29 -1.82 -5.97
N HIS A 132 -11.33 -0.89 -6.12
CA HIS A 132 -11.00 -0.31 -7.43
C HIS A 132 -10.30 -1.34 -8.33
N PRO A 133 -10.37 -1.16 -9.68
CA PRO A 133 -9.89 -2.17 -10.64
C PRO A 133 -8.42 -2.54 -10.50
N ASP A 134 -7.58 -1.63 -10.06
CA ASP A 134 -6.13 -1.80 -9.91
C ASP A 134 -5.69 -2.47 -8.60
N HIS A 135 -6.66 -2.80 -7.73
CA HIS A 135 -6.45 -3.57 -6.51
C HIS A 135 -7.03 -4.99 -6.58
N ILE A 136 -8.00 -5.22 -7.48
CA ILE A 136 -8.71 -6.51 -7.59
C ILE A 136 -8.42 -7.27 -8.88
N GLY A 137 -7.57 -6.75 -9.75
CA GLY A 137 -7.42 -7.20 -11.14
C GLY A 137 -7.20 -8.71 -11.28
N TRP A 138 -6.20 -9.29 -10.63
CA TRP A 138 -5.94 -10.72 -10.70
C TRP A 138 -6.96 -11.57 -9.94
N ALA A 139 -7.61 -11.05 -8.91
CA ALA A 139 -8.63 -11.77 -8.15
C ALA A 139 -9.92 -12.00 -8.95
N THR A 140 -10.13 -11.20 -10.00
CA THR A 140 -11.31 -11.27 -10.88
C THR A 140 -11.05 -12.07 -12.16
N ARG A 141 -9.87 -12.68 -12.29
CA ARG A 141 -9.44 -13.40 -13.50
C ARG A 141 -9.28 -14.89 -13.25
N PRO A 142 -9.50 -15.71 -14.27
CA PRO A 142 -9.07 -17.10 -14.22
C PRO A 142 -7.54 -17.17 -14.22
N ALA A 143 -7.02 -18.26 -13.65
CA ALA A 143 -5.60 -18.60 -13.74
C ALA A 143 -5.19 -18.72 -15.23
N PRO A 144 -3.93 -18.36 -15.58
CA PRO A 144 -3.47 -18.36 -16.98
C PRO A 144 -3.55 -19.75 -17.66
N ASP A 145 -3.58 -20.82 -16.87
CA ASP A 145 -3.58 -22.22 -17.33
C ASP A 145 -4.97 -22.88 -17.34
N GLY A 146 -6.06 -22.14 -17.07
CA GLY A 146 -7.39 -22.75 -17.02
C GLY A 146 -8.54 -21.79 -16.67
N ASP A 147 -9.69 -22.37 -16.32
CA ASP A 147 -10.92 -21.64 -16.00
C ASP A 147 -11.10 -21.42 -14.49
N ARG A 148 -10.19 -21.90 -13.64
CA ARG A 148 -10.25 -21.72 -12.19
C ARG A 148 -9.85 -20.28 -11.83
N PRO A 149 -10.38 -19.72 -10.73
CA PRO A 149 -9.89 -18.43 -10.22
C PRO A 149 -8.37 -18.45 -10.01
N THR A 150 -7.70 -17.30 -10.20
CA THR A 150 -6.25 -17.20 -9.99
C THR A 150 -5.84 -17.62 -8.56
N PHE A 151 -6.55 -17.15 -7.56
CA PHE A 151 -6.30 -17.50 -6.15
C PHE A 151 -7.36 -18.51 -5.68
N THR A 152 -7.24 -19.77 -6.13
CA THR A 152 -8.26 -20.82 -5.94
C THR A 152 -8.52 -21.21 -4.50
N GLU A 153 -7.50 -21.09 -3.63
CA GLU A 153 -7.56 -21.51 -2.23
C GLU A 153 -7.79 -20.34 -1.26
N ALA A 154 -7.85 -19.12 -1.79
CA ALA A 154 -7.90 -17.92 -0.96
C ALA A 154 -9.33 -17.49 -0.61
N ASP A 155 -9.54 -17.12 0.67
CA ASP A 155 -10.64 -16.27 1.06
C ASP A 155 -10.39 -14.82 0.61
N TYR A 156 -11.41 -14.14 0.08
CA TYR A 156 -11.33 -12.74 -0.32
C TYR A 156 -11.87 -11.85 0.81
N LEU A 157 -10.96 -11.18 1.53
CA LEU A 157 -11.29 -10.39 2.71
C LEU A 157 -11.55 -8.94 2.31
N VAL A 158 -12.76 -8.46 2.55
CA VAL A 158 -13.22 -7.12 2.21
C VAL A 158 -13.82 -6.45 3.44
N ALA A 159 -13.49 -5.17 3.68
CA ALA A 159 -14.12 -4.42 4.75
C ALA A 159 -15.65 -4.41 4.57
N GLU A 160 -16.40 -4.70 5.64
CA GLU A 160 -17.88 -4.77 5.60
C GLU A 160 -18.51 -3.51 4.94
N PRO A 161 -18.16 -2.26 5.29
CA PRO A 161 -18.74 -1.09 4.64
C PRO A 161 -18.35 -0.94 3.17
N GLU A 162 -17.19 -1.48 2.73
CA GLU A 162 -16.80 -1.50 1.33
C GLU A 162 -17.71 -2.41 0.52
N TRP A 163 -17.94 -3.62 1.04
CA TRP A 163 -18.80 -4.59 0.40
C TRP A 163 -20.27 -4.15 0.37
N ASP A 164 -20.75 -3.59 1.45
CA ASP A 164 -22.15 -3.15 1.57
C ASP A 164 -22.48 -1.97 0.65
N GLN A 165 -21.50 -1.09 0.41
CA GLN A 165 -21.65 0.10 -0.42
C GLN A 165 -21.07 -0.07 -1.83
N ARG A 166 -20.71 -1.29 -2.25
CA ARG A 166 -20.02 -1.58 -3.52
C ARG A 166 -20.73 -1.07 -4.77
N ALA A 167 -22.05 -0.83 -4.73
CA ALA A 167 -22.76 -0.22 -5.85
C ALA A 167 -22.25 1.18 -6.24
N GLN A 168 -21.57 1.88 -5.32
CA GLN A 168 -20.95 3.18 -5.57
C GLN A 168 -19.67 3.07 -6.42
N LEU A 169 -19.04 1.89 -6.44
CA LEU A 169 -17.79 1.64 -7.14
C LEU A 169 -17.94 1.62 -8.65
N GLU A 170 -19.15 1.44 -9.18
CA GLU A 170 -19.42 1.54 -10.63
C GLU A 170 -19.03 2.91 -11.18
N ALA A 171 -19.28 3.97 -10.42
CA ALA A 171 -18.89 5.33 -10.80
C ALA A 171 -17.36 5.53 -10.82
N ALA A 172 -16.64 4.72 -10.05
CA ALA A 172 -15.17 4.70 -9.98
C ALA A 172 -14.52 3.69 -10.96
N GLY A 173 -15.32 3.03 -11.81
CA GLY A 173 -14.82 2.15 -12.87
C GLY A 173 -14.86 0.65 -12.54
N THR A 174 -15.33 0.24 -11.37
CA THR A 174 -15.50 -1.19 -11.03
C THR A 174 -16.90 -1.65 -11.43
N ALA A 175 -17.01 -2.27 -12.61
CA ALA A 175 -18.27 -2.74 -13.12
C ALA A 175 -18.91 -3.81 -12.21
N LYS A 176 -20.27 -3.83 -12.17
CA LYS A 176 -21.03 -4.82 -11.37
C LYS A 176 -20.64 -6.25 -11.72
N GLU A 177 -20.41 -6.56 -12.98
CA GLU A 177 -20.03 -7.90 -13.45
C GLU A 177 -18.70 -8.37 -12.85
N VAL A 178 -17.77 -7.44 -12.60
CA VAL A 178 -16.50 -7.70 -11.91
C VAL A 178 -16.74 -8.05 -10.44
N LEU A 179 -17.62 -7.30 -9.76
CA LEU A 179 -17.99 -7.57 -8.38
C LEU A 179 -18.77 -8.89 -8.23
N ASP A 180 -19.57 -9.27 -9.22
CA ASP A 180 -20.28 -10.55 -9.24
C ASP A 180 -19.31 -11.75 -9.32
N VAL A 181 -18.13 -11.59 -9.94
CA VAL A 181 -17.06 -12.62 -9.94
C VAL A 181 -16.45 -12.78 -8.55
N LEU A 182 -16.26 -11.70 -7.81
CA LEU A 182 -15.71 -11.75 -6.45
C LEU A 182 -16.70 -12.35 -5.44
N ALA A 183 -17.99 -12.06 -5.60
CA ALA A 183 -19.03 -12.31 -4.60
C ALA A 183 -19.03 -13.72 -3.95
N PRO A 184 -18.80 -14.84 -4.70
CA PRO A 184 -18.78 -16.18 -4.11
C PRO A 184 -17.63 -16.41 -3.12
N HIS A 185 -16.58 -15.61 -3.18
CA HIS A 185 -15.34 -15.79 -2.41
C HIS A 185 -15.19 -14.76 -1.29
N VAL A 186 -16.07 -13.73 -1.27
CA VAL A 186 -15.96 -12.63 -0.32
C VAL A 186 -16.35 -13.07 1.10
N ARG A 187 -15.47 -12.75 2.03
CA ARG A 187 -15.71 -12.73 3.47
C ARG A 187 -15.52 -11.31 3.98
N THR A 188 -16.55 -10.74 4.57
CA THR A 188 -16.44 -9.41 5.15
C THR A 188 -15.67 -9.43 6.45
N VAL A 189 -14.88 -8.37 6.68
CA VAL A 189 -14.12 -8.15 7.90
C VAL A 189 -14.48 -6.81 8.53
N THR A 190 -14.39 -6.76 9.85
CA THR A 190 -14.64 -5.53 10.63
C THR A 190 -13.33 -4.84 11.00
N GLY A 191 -13.41 -3.57 11.38
CA GLY A 191 -12.26 -2.84 11.88
C GLY A 191 -11.67 -3.50 13.14
N GLU A 192 -10.36 -3.37 13.30
CA GLU A 192 -9.56 -3.94 14.40
C GLU A 192 -9.50 -5.48 14.44
N GLN A 193 -10.04 -6.15 13.43
CA GLN A 193 -9.95 -7.60 13.31
C GLN A 193 -8.53 -8.02 12.91
N GLU A 194 -7.94 -9.00 13.61
CA GLU A 194 -6.74 -9.70 13.15
C GLU A 194 -7.15 -10.73 12.08
N ILE A 195 -6.61 -10.59 10.88
CA ILE A 195 -6.94 -11.42 9.71
C ILE A 195 -5.84 -12.41 9.34
N PHE A 196 -4.64 -12.20 9.85
CA PHE A 196 -3.46 -13.04 9.64
C PHE A 196 -2.51 -12.78 10.80
N PRO A 197 -1.59 -13.70 11.17
CA PRO A 197 -0.68 -13.47 12.29
C PRO A 197 0.03 -12.13 12.24
N GLY A 198 -0.28 -11.25 13.20
CA GLY A 198 0.26 -9.90 13.30
C GLY A 198 -0.30 -8.89 12.29
N VAL A 199 -1.35 -9.21 11.53
CA VAL A 199 -2.00 -8.31 10.57
C VAL A 199 -3.40 -7.94 11.03
N GLN A 200 -3.62 -6.67 11.32
CA GLN A 200 -4.88 -6.11 11.78
C GLN A 200 -5.47 -5.15 10.74
N VAL A 201 -6.78 -5.23 10.52
CA VAL A 201 -7.54 -4.32 9.64
C VAL A 201 -7.87 -3.03 10.37
N ARG A 202 -7.74 -1.90 9.68
CA ARG A 202 -8.23 -0.59 10.12
C ARG A 202 -9.07 0.05 9.01
N ILE A 203 -10.36 0.28 9.26
CA ILE A 203 -11.24 0.91 8.28
C ILE A 203 -11.01 2.43 8.29
N THR A 204 -10.70 2.98 7.12
CA THR A 204 -10.27 4.38 6.92
C THR A 204 -11.04 5.01 5.76
N ALA A 205 -12.36 4.98 5.85
CA ALA A 205 -13.22 5.52 4.81
C ALA A 205 -12.89 6.97 4.44
N GLY A 206 -12.95 7.26 3.15
CA GLY A 206 -12.62 8.56 2.52
C GLY A 206 -12.37 8.36 1.05
N HIS A 207 -11.34 7.63 0.67
CA HIS A 207 -11.06 7.24 -0.72
C HIS A 207 -12.21 6.41 -1.31
N THR A 208 -12.62 5.38 -0.58
CA THR A 208 -13.91 4.71 -0.78
C THR A 208 -14.70 4.69 0.52
N ALA A 209 -15.95 4.22 0.47
CA ALA A 209 -16.83 4.17 1.64
C ALA A 209 -16.31 3.23 2.74
N GLY A 210 -15.58 2.20 2.37
CA GLY A 210 -15.04 1.20 3.28
C GLY A 210 -13.55 0.93 3.09
N HIS A 211 -12.80 1.88 2.50
CA HIS A 211 -11.35 1.76 2.37
C HIS A 211 -10.70 1.31 3.69
N ALA A 212 -9.75 0.40 3.61
CA ALA A 212 -9.06 -0.18 4.75
C ALA A 212 -7.54 -0.08 4.61
N GLU A 213 -6.90 0.09 5.75
CA GLU A 213 -5.45 -0.04 5.93
C GLU A 213 -5.14 -1.31 6.72
N PHE A 214 -3.92 -1.81 6.59
CA PHE A 214 -3.47 -2.99 7.29
C PHE A 214 -2.25 -2.65 8.15
N ILE A 215 -2.37 -2.92 9.46
CA ILE A 215 -1.30 -2.74 10.42
C ILE A 215 -0.61 -4.08 10.62
N ILE A 216 0.64 -4.17 10.17
CA ILE A 216 1.45 -5.39 10.26
C ILE A 216 2.48 -5.18 11.36
N THR A 217 2.50 -6.07 12.36
CA THR A 217 3.37 -5.96 13.53
C THR A 217 4.28 -7.17 13.67
N GLY A 218 5.54 -6.93 14.01
CA GLY A 218 6.50 -7.98 14.29
C GLY A 218 7.84 -7.41 14.74
N GLY A 219 8.56 -8.11 15.61
CA GLY A 219 9.88 -7.72 16.08
C GLY A 219 9.97 -6.34 16.78
N GLY A 220 8.86 -5.83 17.32
CA GLY A 220 8.80 -4.50 17.92
C GLY A 220 8.68 -3.34 16.91
N THR A 221 8.52 -3.63 15.63
CA THR A 221 8.27 -2.68 14.55
C THR A 221 6.86 -2.89 14.01
N ARG A 222 6.24 -1.82 13.50
CA ARG A 222 4.98 -1.90 12.76
C ARG A 222 5.15 -1.34 11.37
N LEU A 223 4.39 -1.90 10.43
CA LEU A 223 4.23 -1.39 9.08
C LEU A 223 2.75 -1.06 8.86
N ILE A 224 2.49 0.11 8.30
CA ILE A 224 1.16 0.55 7.90
C ILE A 224 1.08 0.48 6.38
N ALA A 225 0.34 -0.49 5.86
CA ALA A 225 -0.02 -0.57 4.45
C ALA A 225 -1.29 0.26 4.26
N PHE A 226 -1.14 1.47 3.75
CA PHE A 226 -2.17 2.49 3.81
C PHE A 226 -3.02 2.59 2.51
N GLY A 227 -2.84 1.66 1.56
CA GLY A 227 -3.63 1.65 0.32
C GLY A 227 -3.65 3.01 -0.36
N ASP A 228 -4.84 3.45 -0.72
CA ASP A 228 -5.10 4.70 -1.44
C ASP A 228 -5.44 5.89 -0.52
N SER A 229 -5.06 5.81 0.76
CA SER A 229 -5.03 7.01 1.61
C SER A 229 -4.14 8.10 1.03
N MET A 230 -3.08 7.70 0.29
CA MET A 230 -2.18 8.58 -0.47
C MET A 230 -1.73 7.91 -1.78
N HIS A 231 -1.65 8.68 -2.87
CA HIS A 231 -1.28 8.22 -4.22
C HIS A 231 0.12 8.66 -4.66
N SER A 232 0.74 9.58 -3.94
CA SER A 232 2.08 10.08 -4.23
C SER A 232 2.77 10.51 -2.94
N PRO A 233 4.09 10.34 -2.83
CA PRO A 233 4.87 10.81 -1.68
C PRO A 233 4.69 12.31 -1.35
N ILE A 234 4.35 13.13 -2.33
CA ILE A 234 4.10 14.58 -2.12
C ILE A 234 2.92 14.85 -1.17
N GLN A 235 1.96 13.92 -1.06
CA GLN A 235 0.84 14.07 -0.13
C GLN A 235 1.23 13.88 1.34
N VAL A 236 2.45 13.45 1.62
CA VAL A 236 3.00 13.46 2.99
C VAL A 236 3.24 14.89 3.46
N ASP A 237 3.78 15.73 2.60
CA ASP A 237 4.02 17.17 2.85
C ASP A 237 2.72 18.00 2.69
N HIS A 238 1.82 17.52 1.82
CA HIS A 238 0.55 18.16 1.50
C HIS A 238 -0.65 17.23 1.75
N PRO A 239 -0.93 16.85 3.01
CA PRO A 239 -2.00 15.90 3.33
C PRO A 239 -3.41 16.43 3.01
N GLU A 240 -3.56 17.73 2.78
CA GLU A 240 -4.81 18.36 2.33
C GLU A 240 -5.14 18.11 0.86
N TRP A 241 -4.16 17.77 0.02
CA TRP A 241 -4.40 17.53 -1.40
C TRP A 241 -5.07 16.17 -1.62
N SER A 242 -6.28 16.22 -2.15
CA SER A 242 -7.07 15.03 -2.42
C SER A 242 -6.89 14.54 -3.85
N CYS A 243 -6.88 13.23 -4.02
CA CYS A 243 -6.92 12.63 -5.34
C CYS A 243 -8.31 12.81 -5.95
N VAL A 244 -8.39 12.96 -7.27
CA VAL A 244 -9.65 13.06 -8.01
C VAL A 244 -10.56 11.84 -7.81
N TYR A 245 -10.00 10.71 -7.37
CA TYR A 245 -10.72 9.47 -7.09
C TYR A 245 -11.22 9.37 -5.64
N ASP A 246 -10.90 10.32 -4.76
CA ASP A 246 -11.42 10.32 -3.39
C ASP A 246 -12.94 10.54 -3.39
N HIS A 247 -13.71 9.57 -2.86
CA HIS A 247 -15.15 9.66 -2.74
C HIS A 247 -15.58 10.78 -1.77
N ASP A 248 -14.87 10.92 -0.65
CA ASP A 248 -15.03 12.00 0.32
C ASP A 248 -13.65 12.69 0.53
N PRO A 249 -13.32 13.72 -0.27
CA PRO A 249 -12.02 14.38 -0.22
C PRO A 249 -11.70 14.99 1.16
N ALA A 250 -12.70 15.54 1.85
CA ALA A 250 -12.50 16.14 3.16
C ALA A 250 -12.12 15.10 4.21
N ARG A 251 -12.82 13.96 4.22
CA ARG A 251 -12.55 12.85 5.12
C ARG A 251 -11.20 12.20 4.80
N SER A 252 -10.87 12.03 3.52
CA SER A 252 -9.55 11.55 3.08
C SER A 252 -8.43 12.45 3.56
N ALA A 253 -8.55 13.78 3.41
CA ALA A 253 -7.56 14.75 3.88
C ALA A 253 -7.41 14.72 5.41
N ASP A 254 -8.51 14.61 6.15
CA ASP A 254 -8.47 14.50 7.61
C ASP A 254 -7.81 13.18 8.07
N HIS A 255 -8.03 12.09 7.32
CA HIS A 255 -7.34 10.84 7.59
C HIS A 255 -5.84 10.94 7.28
N ARG A 256 -5.45 11.51 6.13
CA ARG A 256 -4.03 11.71 5.75
C ARG A 256 -3.25 12.48 6.81
N ARG A 257 -3.81 13.55 7.38
CA ARG A 257 -3.16 14.32 8.46
C ARG A 257 -2.84 13.45 9.67
N ARG A 258 -3.79 12.56 10.06
CA ARG A 258 -3.57 11.62 11.18
C ARG A 258 -2.55 10.55 10.82
N LEU A 259 -2.63 10.02 9.60
CA LEU A 259 -1.71 8.99 9.10
C LEU A 259 -0.27 9.52 9.03
N VAL A 260 -0.05 10.75 8.53
CA VAL A 260 1.28 11.37 8.49
C VAL A 260 1.86 11.47 9.90
N ALA A 261 1.09 11.96 10.87
CA ALA A 261 1.54 12.04 12.26
C ALA A 261 1.85 10.65 12.87
N GLU A 262 1.08 9.63 12.49
CA GLU A 262 1.32 8.25 12.94
C GLU A 262 2.58 7.63 12.29
N LEU A 263 2.85 7.95 11.02
CA LEU A 263 4.05 7.50 10.31
C LEU A 263 5.35 8.15 10.82
N GLU A 264 5.27 9.27 11.55
CA GLU A 264 6.41 9.89 12.22
C GLU A 264 6.85 9.14 13.48
N GLU A 265 5.97 8.31 14.05
CA GLU A 265 6.28 7.59 15.28
C GLU A 265 7.45 6.63 15.11
N PRO A 266 8.28 6.47 16.17
CA PRO A 266 9.41 5.54 16.14
C PRO A 266 8.98 4.11 15.77
N TYR A 267 9.86 3.40 15.04
CA TYR A 267 9.65 2.00 14.63
C TYR A 267 8.42 1.80 13.74
N THR A 268 7.97 2.86 13.06
CA THR A 268 6.88 2.79 12.08
C THR A 268 7.44 2.89 10.67
N ILE A 269 7.03 1.96 9.81
CA ILE A 269 7.30 1.93 8.37
C ILE A 269 5.97 2.17 7.67
N GLY A 270 5.93 3.00 6.65
CA GLY A 270 4.79 3.13 5.76
C GLY A 270 5.00 2.29 4.50
N PHE A 271 3.91 1.74 3.98
CA PHE A 271 3.83 1.15 2.65
C PHE A 271 2.73 1.86 1.85
N GLY A 272 3.14 2.60 0.81
CA GLY A 272 2.25 3.22 -0.18
C GLY A 272 2.38 2.51 -1.51
N ILE A 273 1.36 1.77 -1.91
CA ILE A 273 1.36 0.96 -3.12
C ILE A 273 1.63 1.82 -4.36
N HIS A 274 1.10 3.05 -4.39
CA HIS A 274 1.22 4.01 -5.49
C HIS A 274 2.47 4.91 -5.44
N PHE A 275 3.38 4.70 -4.48
CA PHE A 275 4.54 5.58 -4.26
C PHE A 275 5.72 5.30 -5.19
N ALA A 276 5.47 5.12 -6.49
CA ALA A 276 6.50 4.86 -7.50
C ALA A 276 7.49 3.76 -7.04
N ASP A 277 8.81 3.90 -7.22
CA ASP A 277 9.83 2.99 -6.65
C ASP A 277 10.18 3.31 -5.18
N ALA A 278 9.34 4.10 -4.49
CA ALA A 278 9.53 4.54 -3.11
C ALA A 278 8.49 3.93 -2.14
N VAL A 279 7.96 2.74 -2.45
CA VAL A 279 6.80 2.11 -1.79
C VAL A 279 6.97 1.89 -0.28
N PHE A 280 8.16 1.56 0.21
CA PHE A 280 8.47 1.49 1.64
C PHE A 280 9.26 2.72 2.09
N GLY A 281 8.85 3.32 3.19
CA GLY A 281 9.52 4.49 3.72
C GLY A 281 9.11 4.84 5.15
N GLN A 282 9.61 5.96 5.61
CA GLN A 282 9.29 6.57 6.89
C GLN A 282 9.03 8.05 6.67
N VAL A 283 8.19 8.64 7.51
CA VAL A 283 8.03 10.09 7.53
C VAL A 283 9.09 10.69 8.46
N ARG A 284 9.77 11.72 8.02
CA ARG A 284 10.79 12.47 8.77
C ARG A 284 10.65 13.96 8.49
N HIS A 285 10.92 14.78 9.50
CA HIS A 285 11.03 16.23 9.31
C HIS A 285 12.40 16.60 8.73
N ASP A 286 12.41 17.42 7.69
CA ASP A 286 13.64 17.92 7.05
C ASP A 286 13.88 19.43 7.24
N GLY A 287 13.11 20.06 8.12
CA GLY A 287 13.18 21.49 8.40
C GLY A 287 12.15 22.33 7.64
N HIS A 288 11.48 21.75 6.63
CA HIS A 288 10.37 22.36 5.90
C HIS A 288 9.01 21.74 6.27
N GLY A 289 9.01 20.53 6.80
CA GLY A 289 7.79 19.80 7.17
C GLY A 289 8.03 18.29 7.20
N PRO A 290 6.96 17.48 7.31
CA PRO A 290 7.04 16.04 7.17
C PRO A 290 7.38 15.68 5.73
N ALA A 291 8.31 14.76 5.51
CA ALA A 291 8.71 14.32 4.18
C ALA A 291 8.86 12.80 4.15
N TRP A 292 8.49 12.16 3.03
CA TRP A 292 8.70 10.75 2.79
C TRP A 292 10.16 10.43 2.57
N ARG A 293 10.70 9.49 3.33
CA ARG A 293 12.06 8.99 3.19
C ARG A 293 12.01 7.50 2.83
N PRO A 294 12.21 7.16 1.54
CA PRO A 294 12.23 5.79 1.09
C PRO A 294 13.29 4.97 1.81
N LEU A 295 12.97 3.75 2.22
CA LEU A 295 13.96 2.82 2.74
C LEU A 295 14.96 2.47 1.65
N ALA A 296 16.25 2.44 1.99
CA ALA A 296 17.29 1.95 1.10
C ALA A 296 17.14 0.43 0.90
N ALA A 297 17.55 -0.08 -0.28
CA ALA A 297 17.46 -1.51 -0.59
C ALA A 297 18.22 -2.42 0.40
N GLN A 298 19.21 -1.86 1.14
CA GLN A 298 20.01 -2.55 2.17
C GLN A 298 19.42 -2.47 3.56
N ASP A 299 18.55 -1.50 3.85
CA ASP A 299 17.93 -1.32 5.18
C ASP A 299 16.84 -2.36 5.46
N ALA A 300 16.28 -2.97 4.42
CA ALA A 300 15.23 -3.98 4.51
C ALA A 300 15.64 -5.23 5.33
N GLY A 301 16.93 -5.56 5.40
CA GLY A 301 17.45 -6.70 6.17
C GLY A 301 18.08 -6.34 7.52
N GLU A 302 18.48 -5.07 7.76
CA GLU A 302 19.23 -4.67 8.95
C GLU A 302 18.35 -4.12 10.08
N HIS A 303 17.16 -3.58 9.80
CA HIS A 303 16.26 -3.05 10.84
C HIS A 303 15.85 -4.12 11.86
N SER A 304 15.72 -5.38 11.44
CA SER A 304 15.39 -6.50 12.34
C SER A 304 16.55 -6.95 13.24
N ARG A 305 17.81 -6.60 12.93
CA ARG A 305 19.00 -7.11 13.67
C ARG A 305 19.58 -6.11 14.66
N ARG A 306 19.16 -4.85 14.69
CA ARG A 306 19.76 -3.79 15.52
C ARG A 306 18.93 -3.33 16.71
N MET A 307 17.83 -3.99 17.04
CA MET A 307 17.09 -3.64 18.26
C MET A 307 17.78 -4.25 19.48
N PRO A 308 18.22 -3.44 20.47
CA PRO A 308 18.64 -3.98 21.75
C PRO A 308 17.43 -4.64 22.44
N PRO A 309 17.62 -5.76 23.16
CA PRO A 309 16.52 -6.39 23.90
C PRO A 309 15.91 -5.37 24.86
N ALA A 310 14.58 -5.32 24.92
CA ALA A 310 13.85 -4.46 25.83
C ALA A 310 14.41 -4.61 27.24
N ARG A 311 14.97 -3.55 27.82
CA ARG A 311 15.34 -3.53 29.25
C ARG A 311 14.04 -3.59 30.03
N ILE A 312 13.79 -4.75 30.66
CA ILE A 312 12.81 -4.87 31.72
C ILE A 312 13.36 -4.02 32.89
N VAL A 313 12.78 -2.83 33.06
CA VAL A 313 13.01 -2.04 34.27
C VAL A 313 12.28 -2.76 35.40
N GLY A 314 13.00 -3.52 36.19
CA GLY A 314 12.45 -4.14 37.40
C GLY A 314 11.95 -3.05 38.35
N GLY A 315 10.63 -3.05 38.60
CA GLY A 315 10.05 -2.27 39.69
C GLY A 315 10.55 -2.73 41.05
N PRO A 316 10.59 -1.84 42.07
CA PRO A 316 11.11 -2.18 43.40
C PRO A 316 10.24 -3.23 44.06
N SER A 317 10.86 -4.28 44.58
CA SER A 317 10.26 -5.30 45.46
C SER A 317 9.61 -4.66 46.68
N PRO A 318 8.41 -5.08 47.07
CA PRO A 318 7.81 -4.64 48.33
C PRO A 318 8.54 -5.29 49.50
N HIS A 319 9.10 -4.47 50.40
CA HIS A 319 9.62 -4.90 51.68
C HIS A 319 8.52 -5.53 52.52
N VAL A 320 8.68 -6.81 52.82
CA VAL A 320 7.92 -7.50 53.86
C VAL A 320 8.42 -6.93 55.23
N ARG A 321 7.54 -6.26 55.96
CA ARG A 321 7.76 -5.94 57.38
C ARG A 321 7.35 -7.14 58.21
N GLU A 322 8.31 -7.76 58.83
CA GLU A 322 8.07 -8.67 59.97
C GLU A 322 7.59 -7.85 61.17
N ALA A 323 6.44 -8.29 61.71
CA ALA A 323 5.94 -7.79 62.99
C ALA A 323 6.50 -8.68 64.13
N ARG A 324 7.06 -8.01 65.14
CA ARG A 324 7.20 -8.57 66.48
C ARG A 324 6.04 -8.10 67.32
#